data_feba4cc4571de93e774ab09a9745ae95
#
_entry.id   feba4cc4571de93e774ab09a9745ae95
#
_cell.length_a   1.000
_cell.length_b   1.000
_cell.length_c   1.000
_cell.angle_alpha   90.00
_cell.angle_beta   90.00
_cell.angle_gamma   90.00
#
_symmetry.space_group_name_H-M   'P 1'
#
loop_
_entity.id
_entity.type
_entity.pdbx_description
1 polymer ?
#
loop_
_entity_poly.entity_id
_entity_poly.type
_entity_poly.pdbx_seq_one_letter_code
_entity_poly.pdbx_strand_id
1 'polypeptide(L)'
;DGNDRTEAAVLKMLTLSRDKATESPDEVLGKLNIVPLTISYEIDPCDVMKARELAYGAGYEKAPFEDLESIAQGIQGQKGHVHIHFGIPLNQASLSVPDAVSLIDDAMVANYRLCKTNFWACEALGYAIDESERGRAEASITQSAFLARFDELSEAERQQALEMYARPVINMMASK
;
A
#
# COMPACT_ATOMS: atom_id res chain seq x y z
N ASP A 1 6.06 1.31 -3.88
CA ASP A 1 6.58 2.57 -3.33
C ASP A 1 5.82 3.03 -2.08
N GLY A 2 4.92 2.21 -1.56
CA GLY A 2 4.08 2.52 -0.40
C GLY A 2 3.05 3.66 -0.63
N ASN A 3 2.88 4.08 -1.87
CA ASN A 3 1.99 5.20 -2.18
C ASN A 3 0.52 4.76 -2.30
N ASP A 4 0.24 3.45 -2.37
CA ASP A 4 -1.10 2.82 -2.40
C ASP A 4 -2.08 3.49 -3.38
N ARG A 5 -1.56 3.90 -4.55
CA ARG A 5 -2.37 4.49 -5.61
C ARG A 5 -2.61 3.49 -6.73
N THR A 6 -3.83 3.49 -7.23
CA THR A 6 -4.24 2.61 -8.31
C THR A 6 -3.60 3.04 -9.64
N GLU A 7 -2.88 2.11 -10.26
CA GLU A 7 -2.28 2.33 -11.58
C GLU A 7 -3.34 2.26 -12.68
N ALA A 8 -3.66 3.41 -13.26
CA ALA A 8 -4.64 3.53 -14.34
C ALA A 8 -4.33 2.63 -15.56
N ALA A 9 -3.04 2.35 -15.80
CA ALA A 9 -2.62 1.47 -16.88
C ALA A 9 -3.14 0.03 -16.71
N VAL A 10 -3.15 -0.48 -15.46
CA VAL A 10 -3.66 -1.81 -15.14
C VAL A 10 -5.16 -1.91 -15.47
N LEU A 11 -5.95 -0.91 -15.07
CA LEU A 11 -7.38 -0.86 -15.38
C LEU A 11 -7.64 -0.81 -16.89
N LYS A 12 -6.85 -0.01 -17.63
CA LYS A 12 -6.92 0.01 -19.11
C LYS A 12 -6.61 -1.36 -19.71
N MET A 13 -5.62 -2.08 -19.19
CA MET A 13 -5.28 -3.41 -19.67
C MET A 13 -6.45 -4.40 -19.51
N LEU A 14 -7.23 -4.31 -18.44
CA LEU A 14 -8.41 -5.16 -18.23
C LEU A 14 -9.47 -5.00 -19.33
N THR A 15 -9.50 -3.87 -20.03
CA THR A 15 -10.48 -3.61 -21.12
C THR A 15 -9.98 -4.04 -22.52
N LEU A 16 -8.76 -4.58 -22.64
CA LEU A 16 -8.17 -4.90 -23.94
C LEU A 16 -8.85 -6.09 -24.63
N SER A 17 -9.43 -7.01 -23.86
CA SER A 17 -10.11 -8.21 -24.38
C SER A 17 -11.52 -7.95 -24.93
N ARG A 18 -12.00 -6.70 -24.87
CA ARG A 18 -13.36 -6.35 -25.35
C ARG A 18 -13.55 -6.55 -26.86
N ASP A 19 -14.77 -6.76 -27.28
CA ASP A 19 -15.16 -6.61 -28.68
C ASP A 19 -15.23 -5.12 -29.03
N LYS A 20 -14.22 -4.63 -29.77
CA LYS A 20 -14.08 -3.22 -30.15
C LYS A 20 -15.21 -2.71 -31.07
N ALA A 21 -15.96 -3.62 -31.69
CA ALA A 21 -17.07 -3.25 -32.58
C ALA A 21 -18.37 -2.94 -31.80
N THR A 22 -18.53 -3.54 -30.62
CA THR A 22 -19.81 -3.53 -29.88
C THR A 22 -19.68 -2.99 -28.44
N GLU A 23 -18.46 -2.87 -27.90
CA GLU A 23 -18.25 -2.50 -26.50
C GLU A 23 -17.26 -1.35 -26.34
N SER A 24 -17.64 -0.36 -25.55
CA SER A 24 -16.72 0.68 -25.10
C SER A 24 -15.82 0.17 -23.94
N PRO A 25 -14.64 0.76 -23.72
CA PRO A 25 -13.81 0.43 -22.55
C PRO A 25 -14.54 0.59 -21.21
N ASP A 26 -15.34 1.65 -21.08
CA ASP A 26 -16.04 2.01 -19.86
C ASP A 26 -17.19 1.04 -19.53
N GLU A 27 -17.91 0.55 -20.55
CA GLU A 27 -18.93 -0.50 -20.37
C GLU A 27 -18.30 -1.81 -19.91
N VAL A 28 -17.16 -2.19 -20.48
CA VAL A 28 -16.45 -3.41 -20.07
C VAL A 28 -15.93 -3.28 -18.65
N LEU A 29 -15.29 -2.15 -18.32
CA LEU A 29 -14.77 -1.92 -16.97
C LEU A 29 -15.90 -1.99 -15.92
N GLY A 30 -17.07 -1.40 -16.21
CA GLY A 30 -18.24 -1.46 -15.33
C GLY A 30 -18.80 -2.88 -15.14
N LYS A 31 -18.72 -3.73 -16.18
CA LYS A 31 -19.19 -5.13 -16.12
C LYS A 31 -18.23 -6.08 -15.37
N LEU A 32 -16.96 -5.70 -15.17
CA LEU A 32 -15.95 -6.56 -14.53
C LEU A 32 -16.21 -6.83 -13.05
N ASN A 33 -17.09 -6.06 -12.41
CA ASN A 33 -17.43 -6.24 -10.99
C ASN A 33 -16.19 -6.21 -10.10
N ILE A 34 -15.32 -5.21 -10.31
CA ILE A 34 -14.07 -5.04 -9.57
C ILE A 34 -14.37 -4.83 -8.09
N VAL A 35 -13.75 -5.61 -7.23
CA VAL A 35 -13.85 -5.49 -5.76
C VAL A 35 -12.56 -4.90 -5.22
N PRO A 36 -12.57 -3.67 -4.69
CA PRO A 36 -11.40 -3.13 -3.99
C PRO A 36 -11.06 -3.99 -2.77
N LEU A 37 -9.79 -4.38 -2.66
CA LEU A 37 -9.28 -5.16 -1.54
C LEU A 37 -8.21 -4.35 -0.82
N THR A 38 -8.50 -3.94 0.42
CA THR A 38 -7.54 -3.23 1.26
C THR A 38 -6.87 -4.19 2.21
N ILE A 39 -5.54 -4.25 2.18
CA ILE A 39 -4.74 -5.08 3.09
C ILE A 39 -3.84 -4.17 3.91
N SER A 40 -3.97 -4.24 5.24
CA SER A 40 -3.14 -3.50 6.18
C SER A 40 -2.26 -4.48 6.95
N TYR A 41 -0.96 -4.27 6.89
CA TYR A 41 0.01 -5.02 7.69
C TYR A 41 0.56 -4.14 8.81
N GLU A 42 0.67 -4.70 10.02
CA GLU A 42 1.43 -4.05 11.08
C GLU A 42 2.92 -4.01 10.76
N ILE A 43 3.43 -5.10 10.17
CA ILE A 43 4.83 -5.26 9.76
C ILE A 43 4.84 -5.77 8.32
N ASP A 44 5.46 -5.05 7.40
CA ASP A 44 5.76 -5.58 6.08
C ASP A 44 7.01 -6.47 6.18
N PRO A 45 6.91 -7.79 5.89
CA PRO A 45 8.06 -8.66 5.97
C PRO A 45 9.17 -8.34 4.97
N CYS A 46 8.86 -7.59 3.92
CA CYS A 46 9.81 -7.18 2.87
C CYS A 46 10.25 -5.71 3.01
N ASP A 47 9.96 -5.03 4.13
CA ASP A 47 10.20 -3.60 4.31
C ASP A 47 11.65 -3.19 4.04
N VAL A 48 12.63 -3.94 4.56
CA VAL A 48 14.07 -3.67 4.34
C VAL A 48 14.45 -3.81 2.86
N MET A 49 13.96 -4.84 2.17
CA MET A 49 14.26 -5.06 0.75
C MET A 49 13.66 -3.93 -0.11
N LYS A 50 12.40 -3.59 0.15
CA LYS A 50 11.70 -2.49 -0.53
C LYS A 50 12.36 -1.14 -0.28
N ALA A 51 12.79 -0.87 0.96
CA ALA A 51 13.46 0.37 1.31
C ALA A 51 14.77 0.53 0.55
N ARG A 52 15.54 -0.53 0.38
CA ARG A 52 16.76 -0.54 -0.44
C ARG A 52 16.46 -0.25 -1.91
N GLU A 53 15.52 -0.97 -2.50
CA GLU A 53 15.09 -0.76 -3.88
C GLU A 53 14.64 0.70 -4.11
N LEU A 54 13.82 1.24 -3.22
CA LEU A 54 13.33 2.61 -3.30
C LEU A 54 14.42 3.67 -3.13
N ALA A 55 15.36 3.45 -2.22
CA ALA A 55 16.47 4.38 -1.98
C ALA A 55 17.41 4.48 -3.19
N TYR A 56 17.64 3.37 -3.89
CA TYR A 56 18.43 3.36 -5.13
C TYR A 56 17.65 3.87 -6.34
N GLY A 57 16.33 3.73 -6.34
CA GLY A 57 15.47 4.16 -7.45
C GLY A 57 15.79 3.44 -8.76
N ALA A 58 15.79 4.18 -9.87
CA ALA A 58 16.00 3.64 -11.22
C ALA A 58 17.37 2.95 -11.45
N GLY A 59 18.31 3.14 -10.54
CA GLY A 59 19.64 2.50 -10.60
C GLY A 59 19.73 1.16 -9.87
N TYR A 60 18.65 0.70 -9.25
CA TYR A 60 18.65 -0.57 -8.53
C TYR A 60 18.70 -1.75 -9.48
N GLU A 61 19.74 -2.56 -9.34
CA GLU A 61 19.87 -3.82 -10.06
C GLU A 61 19.63 -4.99 -9.10
N LYS A 62 18.55 -5.75 -9.36
CA LYS A 62 18.20 -6.92 -8.54
C LYS A 62 19.27 -8.00 -8.62
N ALA A 63 19.65 -8.55 -7.48
CA ALA A 63 20.52 -9.70 -7.40
C ALA A 63 19.83 -10.95 -8.02
N PRO A 64 20.62 -11.94 -8.49
CA PRO A 64 20.05 -13.21 -8.93
C PRO A 64 19.18 -13.83 -7.82
N PHE A 65 17.95 -14.22 -8.17
CA PHE A 65 16.95 -14.83 -7.28
C PHE A 65 16.32 -13.91 -6.22
N GLU A 66 16.63 -12.61 -6.19
CA GLU A 66 16.06 -11.67 -5.23
C GLU A 66 14.52 -11.65 -5.24
N ASP A 67 13.90 -11.79 -6.41
CA ASP A 67 12.43 -11.89 -6.50
C ASP A 67 11.89 -13.15 -5.80
N LEU A 68 12.59 -14.28 -5.89
CA LEU A 68 12.21 -15.50 -5.18
C LEU A 68 12.41 -15.38 -3.68
N GLU A 69 13.48 -14.72 -3.25
CA GLU A 69 13.75 -14.42 -1.84
C GLU A 69 12.67 -13.50 -1.28
N SER A 70 12.30 -12.46 -2.02
CA SER A 70 11.21 -11.52 -1.65
C SER A 70 9.87 -12.25 -1.51
N ILE A 71 9.52 -13.14 -2.43
CA ILE A 71 8.30 -13.96 -2.35
C ILE A 71 8.34 -14.86 -1.11
N ALA A 72 9.45 -15.57 -0.89
CA ALA A 72 9.61 -16.43 0.28
C ALA A 72 9.51 -15.64 1.60
N GLN A 73 10.16 -14.49 1.68
CA GLN A 73 10.09 -13.58 2.82
C GLN A 73 8.68 -13.05 3.02
N GLY A 74 7.98 -12.68 1.94
CA GLY A 74 6.59 -12.24 1.97
C GLY A 74 5.63 -13.30 2.51
N ILE A 75 5.90 -14.59 2.24
CA ILE A 75 5.08 -15.70 2.73
C ILE A 75 5.40 -16.03 4.20
N GLN A 76 6.68 -16.21 4.53
CA GLN A 76 7.14 -16.74 5.82
C GLN A 76 7.35 -15.67 6.89
N GLY A 77 7.62 -14.44 6.48
CA GLY A 77 7.98 -13.35 7.40
C GLY A 77 6.84 -12.92 8.33
N GLN A 78 7.23 -12.43 9.47
CA GLN A 78 6.32 -11.92 10.50
C GLN A 78 5.58 -10.68 9.99
N LYS A 79 4.24 -10.66 10.16
CA LYS A 79 3.36 -9.57 9.69
C LYS A 79 2.69 -8.80 10.84
N GLY A 80 2.78 -9.36 12.07
CA GLY A 80 2.02 -8.84 13.19
C GLY A 80 0.52 -8.93 12.95
N HIS A 81 -0.21 -7.87 13.23
CA HIS A 81 -1.63 -7.78 12.90
C HIS A 81 -1.82 -7.59 11.39
N VAL A 82 -2.73 -8.36 10.82
CA VAL A 82 -3.14 -8.25 9.42
C VAL A 82 -4.63 -7.98 9.37
N HIS A 83 -5.02 -6.92 8.66
CA HIS A 83 -6.42 -6.62 8.40
C HIS A 83 -6.70 -6.67 6.91
N ILE A 84 -7.77 -7.36 6.52
CA ILE A 84 -8.23 -7.44 5.14
C ILE A 84 -9.65 -6.94 5.07
N HIS A 85 -9.91 -5.95 4.23
CA HIS A 85 -11.23 -5.42 3.96
C HIS A 85 -11.61 -5.63 2.50
N PHE A 86 -12.76 -6.25 2.27
CA PHE A 86 -13.37 -6.37 0.95
C PHE A 86 -14.36 -5.23 0.75
N GLY A 87 -14.08 -4.36 -0.20
CA GLY A 87 -14.93 -3.23 -0.53
C GLY A 87 -16.19 -3.62 -1.29
N ILE A 88 -16.99 -2.62 -1.62
CA ILE A 88 -18.20 -2.79 -2.42
C ILE A 88 -17.79 -3.00 -3.89
N PRO A 89 -18.35 -4.01 -4.59
CA PRO A 89 -18.09 -4.22 -6.00
C PRO A 89 -18.44 -3.01 -6.87
N LEU A 90 -17.54 -2.63 -7.77
CA LEU A 90 -17.77 -1.59 -8.76
C LEU A 90 -18.49 -2.22 -9.95
N ASN A 91 -19.83 -2.19 -9.97
CA ASN A 91 -20.68 -2.81 -10.99
C ASN A 91 -21.64 -1.80 -11.65
N GLN A 92 -21.09 -0.74 -12.18
CA GLN A 92 -21.83 0.32 -12.86
C GLN A 92 -22.08 -0.05 -14.33
N ALA A 93 -23.13 0.51 -14.96
CA ALA A 93 -23.40 0.26 -16.38
C ALA A 93 -22.27 0.76 -17.28
N SER A 94 -21.59 1.82 -16.87
CA SER A 94 -20.41 2.40 -17.50
C SER A 94 -19.51 2.98 -16.40
N LEU A 95 -18.23 2.68 -16.42
CA LEU A 95 -17.25 3.14 -15.44
C LEU A 95 -15.98 3.60 -16.15
N SER A 96 -15.70 4.89 -16.11
CA SER A 96 -14.45 5.41 -16.68
C SER A 96 -13.24 4.98 -15.86
N VAL A 97 -12.07 4.89 -16.50
CA VAL A 97 -10.82 4.56 -15.79
C VAL A 97 -10.50 5.58 -14.68
N PRO A 98 -10.62 6.90 -14.89
CA PRO A 98 -10.40 7.87 -13.82
C PRO A 98 -11.35 7.68 -12.63
N ASP A 99 -12.64 7.45 -12.89
CA ASP A 99 -13.63 7.22 -11.82
C ASP A 99 -13.32 5.93 -11.05
N ALA A 100 -12.96 4.86 -11.77
CA ALA A 100 -12.55 3.60 -11.14
C ALA A 100 -11.32 3.76 -10.24
N VAL A 101 -10.30 4.51 -10.70
CA VAL A 101 -9.11 4.85 -9.89
C VAL A 101 -9.53 5.57 -8.61
N SER A 102 -10.34 6.64 -8.73
CA SER A 102 -10.79 7.41 -7.57
C SER A 102 -11.56 6.55 -6.59
N LEU A 103 -12.53 5.75 -7.06
CA LEU A 103 -13.33 4.88 -6.20
C LEU A 103 -12.49 3.81 -5.47
N ILE A 104 -11.48 3.24 -6.14
CA ILE A 104 -10.58 2.27 -5.53
C ILE A 104 -9.70 2.96 -4.49
N ASP A 105 -9.07 4.07 -4.83
CA ASP A 105 -8.18 4.82 -3.92
C ASP A 105 -8.94 5.30 -2.68
N ASP A 106 -10.14 5.87 -2.85
CA ASP A 106 -10.99 6.30 -1.75
C ASP A 106 -11.40 5.12 -0.84
N ALA A 107 -11.74 3.97 -1.44
CA ALA A 107 -12.06 2.76 -0.69
C ALA A 107 -10.85 2.25 0.10
N MET A 108 -9.64 2.31 -0.47
CA MET A 108 -8.41 1.90 0.20
C MET A 108 -8.10 2.81 1.40
N VAL A 109 -8.14 4.12 1.21
CA VAL A 109 -7.87 5.09 2.30
C VAL A 109 -8.91 4.97 3.43
N ALA A 110 -10.20 4.85 3.08
CA ALA A 110 -11.28 4.75 4.07
C ALA A 110 -11.25 3.46 4.90
N ASN A 111 -10.70 2.38 4.36
CA ASN A 111 -10.74 1.05 4.98
C ASN A 111 -9.36 0.52 5.42
N TYR A 112 -8.31 1.34 5.29
CA TYR A 112 -7.01 0.98 5.82
C TYR A 112 -7.05 1.01 7.36
N ARG A 113 -6.61 -0.08 7.99
CA ARG A 113 -6.51 -0.15 9.45
C ARG A 113 -5.09 0.21 9.89
N LEU A 114 -4.96 1.37 10.53
CA LEU A 114 -3.69 1.85 11.03
C LEU A 114 -3.25 1.07 12.28
N CYS A 115 -1.97 0.69 12.31
CA CYS A 115 -1.29 0.11 13.46
C CYS A 115 -0.39 1.15 14.13
N LYS A 116 0.07 0.88 15.35
CA LYS A 116 1.02 1.79 16.06
C LYS A 116 2.31 1.99 15.27
N THR A 117 2.75 1.00 14.49
CA THR A 117 3.94 1.10 13.61
C THR A 117 3.84 2.25 12.62
N ASN A 118 2.63 2.51 12.07
CA ASN A 118 2.39 3.65 11.18
C ASN A 118 2.62 4.99 11.88
N PHE A 119 2.14 5.13 13.11
CA PHE A 119 2.31 6.35 13.91
C PHE A 119 3.74 6.52 14.40
N TRP A 120 4.42 5.45 14.83
CA TRP A 120 5.83 5.49 15.21
C TRP A 120 6.75 5.91 14.06
N ALA A 121 6.43 5.49 12.84
CA ALA A 121 7.13 5.93 11.65
C ALA A 121 6.94 7.44 11.41
N CYS A 122 5.71 7.94 11.54
CA CYS A 122 5.42 9.37 11.45
C CYS A 122 6.20 10.18 12.48
N GLU A 123 6.24 9.72 13.75
CA GLU A 123 7.00 10.36 14.82
C GLU A 123 8.50 10.40 14.52
N ALA A 124 9.05 9.28 14.05
CA ALA A 124 10.48 9.19 13.71
C ALA A 124 10.85 10.10 12.53
N LEU A 125 9.90 10.41 11.65
CA LEU A 125 10.05 11.37 10.55
C LEU A 125 9.73 12.82 10.95
N GLY A 126 9.31 13.07 12.21
CA GLY A 126 9.00 14.40 12.71
C GLY A 126 7.61 14.94 12.34
N TYR A 127 6.70 14.10 11.87
CA TYR A 127 5.32 14.51 11.64
C TYR A 127 4.57 14.71 12.96
N ALA A 128 3.85 15.83 13.08
CA ALA A 128 2.94 16.06 14.19
C ALA A 128 1.66 15.24 14.01
N ILE A 129 1.38 14.33 14.94
CA ILE A 129 0.19 13.46 14.92
C ILE A 129 -0.65 13.76 16.15
N ASP A 130 -1.94 13.98 15.94
CA ASP A 130 -2.89 14.17 17.04
C ASP A 130 -3.06 12.82 17.79
N GLU A 131 -3.06 12.89 19.13
CA GLU A 131 -3.26 11.70 19.97
C GLU A 131 -4.64 11.05 19.76
N SER A 132 -5.65 11.82 19.39
CA SER A 132 -6.97 11.30 19.07
C SER A 132 -6.96 10.32 17.88
N GLU A 133 -6.03 10.49 16.94
CA GLU A 133 -5.86 9.63 15.78
C GLU A 133 -5.23 8.28 16.16
N ARG A 134 -4.43 8.24 17.24
CA ARG A 134 -3.77 7.02 17.73
C ARG A 134 -4.67 6.11 18.54
N GLY A 135 -5.78 6.61 19.04
CA GLY A 135 -6.54 6.08 20.18
C GLY A 135 -6.99 4.62 20.11
N ARG A 136 -6.94 3.95 18.95
CA ARG A 136 -7.34 2.55 18.76
C ARG A 136 -6.31 1.68 18.05
N ALA A 137 -5.16 2.24 17.71
CA ALA A 137 -4.12 1.50 17.02
C ALA A 137 -3.49 0.45 17.94
N GLU A 138 -3.35 -0.77 17.42
CA GLU A 138 -2.75 -1.91 18.13
C GLU A 138 -1.31 -2.14 17.67
N ALA A 139 -0.52 -2.82 18.49
CA ALA A 139 0.79 -3.32 18.12
C ALA A 139 1.09 -4.64 18.82
N SER A 140 1.72 -5.56 18.09
CA SER A 140 2.24 -6.83 18.61
C SER A 140 3.70 -6.72 19.06
N ILE A 141 4.37 -5.61 18.74
CA ILE A 141 5.76 -5.33 19.08
C ILE A 141 5.89 -3.97 19.80
N THR A 142 7.05 -3.69 20.37
CA THR A 142 7.37 -2.39 20.97
C THR A 142 7.88 -1.41 19.91
N GLN A 143 7.79 -0.10 20.19
CA GLN A 143 8.37 0.93 19.32
C GLN A 143 9.86 0.75 19.10
N SER A 144 10.60 0.40 20.15
CA SER A 144 12.04 0.14 20.04
C SER A 144 12.36 -1.04 19.14
N ALA A 145 11.58 -2.14 19.25
CA ALA A 145 11.74 -3.30 18.39
C ALA A 145 11.37 -3.00 16.93
N PHE A 146 10.38 -2.14 16.70
CA PHE A 146 10.03 -1.67 15.36
C PHE A 146 11.17 -0.85 14.74
N LEU A 147 11.68 0.13 15.45
CA LEU A 147 12.75 1.02 14.94
C LEU A 147 14.08 0.28 14.74
N ALA A 148 14.38 -0.69 15.62
CA ALA A 148 15.62 -1.51 15.53
C ALA A 148 15.69 -2.34 14.24
N ARG A 149 14.56 -2.59 13.56
CA ARG A 149 14.53 -3.27 12.25
C ARG A 149 15.34 -2.52 11.18
N PHE A 150 15.52 -1.22 11.36
CA PHE A 150 16.13 -0.31 10.39
C PHE A 150 17.52 0.20 10.83
N ASP A 151 18.10 -0.34 11.92
CA ASP A 151 19.36 0.15 12.46
C ASP A 151 20.58 -0.14 11.55
N GLU A 152 20.51 -1.22 10.75
CA GLU A 152 21.56 -1.59 9.79
C GLU A 152 21.41 -0.91 8.41
N LEU A 153 20.33 -0.16 8.20
CA LEU A 153 20.09 0.55 6.95
C LEU A 153 20.88 1.87 6.91
N SER A 154 21.28 2.29 5.72
CA SER A 154 21.75 3.67 5.50
C SER A 154 20.62 4.66 5.83
N GLU A 155 20.98 5.93 6.05
CA GLU A 155 20.00 6.98 6.36
C GLU A 155 18.91 7.09 5.27
N ALA A 156 19.30 7.02 3.99
CA ALA A 156 18.36 7.07 2.87
C ALA A 156 17.42 5.87 2.84
N GLU A 157 17.91 4.66 3.07
CA GLU A 157 17.10 3.44 3.12
C GLU A 157 16.16 3.46 4.33
N ARG A 158 16.67 3.89 5.50
CA ARG A 158 15.88 4.05 6.72
C ARG A 158 14.74 5.06 6.52
N GLN A 159 15.02 6.18 5.88
CA GLN A 159 13.99 7.17 5.55
C GLN A 159 12.92 6.55 4.67
N GLN A 160 13.29 5.82 3.61
CA GLN A 160 12.32 5.14 2.74
C GLN A 160 11.47 4.11 3.50
N ALA A 161 12.09 3.31 4.37
CA ALA A 161 11.36 2.36 5.21
C ALA A 161 10.32 3.07 6.08
N LEU A 162 10.70 4.12 6.77
CA LEU A 162 9.78 4.89 7.62
C LEU A 162 8.69 5.59 6.80
N GLU A 163 9.01 6.14 5.63
CA GLU A 163 8.03 6.76 4.74
C GLU A 163 6.96 5.77 4.27
N MET A 164 7.34 4.53 3.96
CA MET A 164 6.38 3.48 3.60
C MET A 164 5.35 3.24 4.72
N TYR A 165 5.82 3.15 5.97
CA TYR A 165 4.91 2.98 7.13
C TYR A 165 4.10 4.24 7.47
N ALA A 166 4.66 5.42 7.24
CA ALA A 166 3.97 6.69 7.52
C ALA A 166 2.90 7.03 6.48
N ARG A 167 3.05 6.55 5.24
CA ARG A 167 2.20 6.92 4.10
C ARG A 167 0.70 6.71 4.34
N PRO A 168 0.21 5.60 4.91
CA PRO A 168 -1.22 5.42 5.18
C PRO A 168 -1.80 6.48 6.12
N VAL A 169 -1.04 6.92 7.13
CA VAL A 169 -1.46 8.02 8.03
C VAL A 169 -1.54 9.33 7.26
N ILE A 170 -0.53 9.64 6.45
CA ILE A 170 -0.48 10.86 5.63
C ILE A 170 -1.65 10.89 4.64
N ASN A 171 -1.93 9.77 3.96
CA ASN A 171 -3.04 9.66 3.02
C ASN A 171 -4.39 9.87 3.72
N MET A 172 -4.59 9.29 4.91
CA MET A 172 -5.80 9.49 5.70
C MET A 172 -5.96 10.95 6.13
N MET A 173 -4.87 11.62 6.51
CA MET A 173 -4.92 13.05 6.90
C MET A 173 -5.24 13.97 5.71
N ALA A 174 -4.76 13.64 4.51
CA ALA A 174 -5.00 14.41 3.30
C ALA A 174 -6.43 14.26 2.75
N SER A 175 -7.16 13.21 3.15
CA SER A 175 -8.53 12.93 2.72
C SER A 175 -9.61 13.55 3.64
N LYS A 176 -9.22 14.20 4.73
CA LYS A 176 -10.10 14.93 5.66
C LYS A 176 -10.25 16.38 5.27
#